data_663dc88de1c3313e6e0bfae4dae0f890
#
_entry.id   663dc88de1c3313e6e0bfae4dae0f890
#
_cell.length_a   1.000
_cell.length_b   1.000
_cell.length_c   1.000
_cell.angle_alpha   90.00
_cell.angle_beta   90.00
_cell.angle_gamma   90.00
#
_symmetry.space_group_name_H-M   'P 1'
#
loop_
_entity.id
_entity.type
_entity.pdbx_description
1 polymer ?
#
loop_
_entity_poly.entity_id
_entity_poly.type
_entity_poly.pdbx_seq_one_letter_code
_entity_poly.pdbx_strand_id
1 'polypeptide(L)'
;MYYIFTFFIVFLVLYFSLIYLSKGLDNSDYRVSAVKLLIPLILLTGVIYISINFFYVDMSIFIVPSIIGLIISYTYPVIYYLTNSNGKIGFLHCYDFVWGIYSIIELILITMILGYFINSEIICRIIYCIIIIGFLTPSIVTILYYLIYRKVIDISTIQTIYYTQKYEVIEFFKTISSFEKFLILLGGLCFIVAIFLLSNFSIVLNSFKITDLFIMNIFFWGIIYFTFIVKGQNALIRKTGLIKLVLEFCRFQRSLAQYNVKHKEAIENLKFEHLLSKSGNTFILVIGESANTDHMSALCEYNRDTTPWLTEMSKSDKILTFNHMYSSFVQTAKVMELALTNANQYNNINFVDAITIIDAAKSCGFETFWYSNQGVANVENTVVSIIGQKADYYRWTLEDYTSVPYDEALLDYLKSIPQTDSNKLIVLHLKGSHVVFNERYPAEFEVWPVEKNHGLGVNAYDNSIRYTDYILKLIFNYSKSALNLQSMVYFSDHGTDIEVKRKPYFNGFDTVRVPLFIYLSDEYKMRYSETYKNLKQHKDYYITNDLIFNLMLGIMQIKCDSAPFEDDFTKKEYIYTKESLKTNLGKVSLSEDIDH
;
A
#
# COMPACT_ATOMS: atom_id res chain seq x y z
N MET A 1 32.05 -39.65 6.55
CA MET A 1 33.06 -38.65 6.09
C MET A 1 32.76 -38.15 4.67
N TYR A 2 32.53 -39.04 3.68
CA TYR A 2 32.26 -38.67 2.28
C TYR A 2 31.05 -37.76 2.12
N TYR A 3 29.92 -38.06 2.76
CA TYR A 3 28.67 -37.25 2.68
C TYR A 3 28.78 -35.90 3.35
N ILE A 4 29.51 -35.76 4.45
CA ILE A 4 29.77 -34.47 5.10
C ILE A 4 30.62 -33.58 4.20
N PHE A 5 31.61 -34.19 3.52
CA PHE A 5 32.45 -33.49 2.56
C PHE A 5 31.65 -33.01 1.33
N THR A 6 30.74 -33.89 0.80
CA THR A 6 29.86 -33.53 -0.32
C THR A 6 28.89 -32.39 0.06
N PHE A 7 28.30 -32.46 1.25
CA PHE A 7 27.41 -31.40 1.75
C PHE A 7 28.17 -30.09 1.95
N PHE A 8 29.39 -30.13 2.47
CA PHE A 8 30.26 -28.98 2.63
C PHE A 8 30.68 -28.37 1.29
N ILE A 9 30.93 -29.17 0.26
CA ILE A 9 31.23 -28.70 -1.11
C ILE A 9 29.99 -28.01 -1.71
N VAL A 10 28.82 -28.65 -1.68
CA VAL A 10 27.56 -28.03 -2.18
C VAL A 10 27.32 -26.71 -1.48
N PHE A 11 27.60 -26.68 -0.20
CA PHE A 11 27.48 -25.49 0.60
C PHE A 11 28.48 -24.39 0.19
N LEU A 12 29.75 -24.70 0.02
CA LEU A 12 30.77 -23.78 -0.46
C LEU A 12 30.41 -23.23 -1.85
N VAL A 13 29.88 -24.06 -2.73
CA VAL A 13 29.40 -23.67 -4.05
C VAL A 13 28.24 -22.66 -3.94
N LEU A 14 27.26 -22.92 -3.09
CA LEU A 14 26.17 -22.00 -2.81
C LEU A 14 26.67 -20.68 -2.18
N TYR A 15 27.59 -20.77 -1.22
CA TYR A 15 28.19 -19.61 -0.57
C TYR A 15 28.98 -18.73 -1.55
N PHE A 16 29.82 -19.35 -2.40
CA PHE A 16 30.60 -18.61 -3.41
C PHE A 16 29.72 -18.09 -4.53
N SER A 17 28.64 -18.77 -4.91
CA SER A 17 27.65 -18.25 -5.87
C SER A 17 26.98 -16.98 -5.35
N LEU A 18 26.68 -16.93 -4.06
CA LEU A 18 26.16 -15.74 -3.39
C LEU A 18 27.14 -14.57 -3.41
N ILE A 19 28.40 -14.86 -3.06
CA ILE A 19 29.47 -13.85 -3.11
C ILE A 19 29.64 -13.34 -4.54
N TYR A 20 29.56 -14.21 -5.53
CA TYR A 20 29.67 -13.83 -6.94
C TYR A 20 28.49 -12.96 -7.41
N LEU A 21 27.26 -13.33 -7.10
CA LEU A 21 26.05 -12.58 -7.44
C LEU A 21 26.02 -11.20 -6.78
N SER A 22 26.71 -11.04 -5.67
CA SER A 22 26.78 -9.80 -4.90
C SER A 22 27.95 -8.90 -5.24
N LYS A 23 28.85 -9.29 -6.14
CA LYS A 23 30.03 -8.49 -6.56
C LYS A 23 29.74 -7.11 -7.16
N GLY A 24 28.48 -6.79 -7.42
CA GLY A 24 28.03 -5.48 -7.91
C GLY A 24 27.66 -4.46 -6.83
N LEU A 25 27.90 -4.75 -5.55
CA LEU A 25 27.51 -3.88 -4.44
C LEU A 25 28.71 -3.12 -3.89
N ASP A 26 28.70 -1.81 -4.06
CA ASP A 26 29.61 -0.87 -3.40
C ASP A 26 29.17 -0.69 -1.93
N ASN A 27 29.60 -1.58 -1.01
CA ASN A 27 29.40 -1.28 0.41
C ASN A 27 30.28 -2.12 1.35
N SER A 28 30.88 -1.42 2.31
CA SER A 28 31.66 -1.97 3.44
C SER A 28 30.87 -2.94 4.33
N ASP A 29 29.53 -2.83 4.34
CA ASP A 29 28.61 -3.74 5.07
C ASP A 29 28.58 -5.16 4.55
N TYR A 30 29.11 -5.41 3.36
CA TYR A 30 29.15 -6.70 2.69
C TYR A 30 30.06 -7.71 3.40
N ARG A 31 31.24 -7.32 3.85
CA ARG A 31 32.20 -8.18 4.58
C ARG A 31 31.64 -8.69 5.91
N VAL A 32 30.85 -7.87 6.59
CA VAL A 32 30.20 -8.24 7.86
C VAL A 32 29.16 -9.35 7.67
N SER A 33 28.60 -9.50 6.49
CA SER A 33 27.57 -10.49 6.18
C SER A 33 28.13 -11.87 5.91
N ALA A 34 29.28 -11.98 5.28
CA ALA A 34 29.96 -13.26 5.07
C ALA A 34 30.27 -13.94 6.41
N VAL A 35 30.73 -13.18 7.41
CA VAL A 35 30.98 -13.71 8.76
C VAL A 35 29.70 -14.16 9.46
N LYS A 36 28.57 -13.45 9.25
CA LYS A 36 27.28 -13.83 9.85
C LYS A 36 26.70 -15.14 9.28
N LEU A 37 27.05 -15.50 8.05
CA LEU A 37 26.68 -16.76 7.45
C LEU A 37 27.49 -17.95 7.98
N LEU A 38 28.71 -17.75 8.46
CA LEU A 38 29.56 -18.84 8.98
C LEU A 38 28.97 -19.52 10.21
N ILE A 39 28.38 -18.75 11.13
CA ILE A 39 27.82 -19.31 12.37
C ILE A 39 26.67 -20.30 12.08
N PRO A 40 25.59 -19.94 11.34
CA PRO A 40 24.53 -20.89 11.04
C PRO A 40 25.02 -22.14 10.28
N LEU A 41 26.06 -22.02 9.52
CA LEU A 41 26.66 -23.12 8.78
C LEU A 41 27.44 -24.09 9.64
N ILE A 42 28.26 -23.62 10.55
CA ILE A 42 28.94 -24.43 11.55
C ILE A 42 27.89 -25.18 12.39
N LEU A 43 26.79 -24.50 12.74
CA LEU A 43 25.68 -25.12 13.47
C LEU A 43 24.98 -26.20 12.66
N LEU A 44 24.69 -25.93 11.37
CA LEU A 44 24.08 -26.94 10.49
C LEU A 44 24.96 -28.16 10.31
N THR A 45 26.27 -27.98 10.07
CA THR A 45 27.24 -29.09 10.00
C THR A 45 27.30 -29.86 11.31
N GLY A 46 27.22 -29.14 12.44
CA GLY A 46 27.19 -29.76 13.76
C GLY A 46 25.93 -30.64 13.99
N VAL A 47 24.76 -30.12 13.65
CA VAL A 47 23.49 -30.87 13.75
C VAL A 47 23.52 -32.11 12.87
N ILE A 48 23.95 -31.99 11.62
CA ILE A 48 24.04 -33.13 10.69
C ILE A 48 25.03 -34.18 11.21
N TYR A 49 26.23 -33.74 11.66
CA TYR A 49 27.25 -34.63 12.19
C TYR A 49 26.75 -35.40 13.42
N ILE A 50 26.16 -34.73 14.39
CA ILE A 50 25.61 -35.33 15.60
C ILE A 50 24.46 -36.26 15.25
N SER A 51 23.55 -35.87 14.36
CA SER A 51 22.41 -36.69 13.96
C SER A 51 22.86 -38.04 13.33
N ILE A 52 23.86 -37.99 12.46
CA ILE A 52 24.36 -39.21 11.79
C ILE A 52 25.19 -40.10 12.73
N ASN A 53 26.11 -39.52 13.48
CA ASN A 53 27.12 -40.32 14.19
C ASN A 53 26.71 -40.72 15.62
N PHE A 54 25.85 -39.94 16.26
CA PHE A 54 25.36 -40.23 17.62
C PHE A 54 23.95 -40.79 17.66
N PHE A 55 23.06 -40.31 16.73
CA PHE A 55 21.69 -40.75 16.68
C PHE A 55 21.39 -41.73 15.55
N TYR A 56 22.39 -42.07 14.72
CA TYR A 56 22.28 -42.99 13.60
C TYR A 56 21.10 -42.74 12.66
N VAL A 57 20.80 -41.44 12.45
CA VAL A 57 19.67 -41.00 11.64
C VAL A 57 19.93 -41.24 10.16
N ASP A 58 18.94 -41.75 9.44
CA ASP A 58 19.02 -41.98 8.00
C ASP A 58 19.13 -40.64 7.23
N MET A 59 19.92 -40.66 6.16
CA MET A 59 20.17 -39.47 5.34
C MET A 59 18.90 -38.87 4.69
N SER A 60 17.86 -39.66 4.48
CA SER A 60 16.60 -39.23 3.89
C SER A 60 15.88 -38.17 4.73
N ILE A 61 16.11 -38.12 6.04
CA ILE A 61 15.55 -37.12 6.95
C ILE A 61 15.99 -35.70 6.58
N PHE A 62 17.16 -35.52 5.99
CA PHE A 62 17.69 -34.20 5.62
C PHE A 62 17.12 -33.68 4.32
N ILE A 63 16.46 -34.49 3.48
CA ILE A 63 16.02 -34.12 2.15
C ILE A 63 14.98 -32.99 2.22
N VAL A 64 13.88 -33.21 2.94
CA VAL A 64 12.78 -32.21 3.03
C VAL A 64 13.23 -30.92 3.71
N PRO A 65 13.89 -30.95 4.89
CA PRO A 65 14.46 -29.75 5.49
C PRO A 65 15.35 -28.96 4.55
N SER A 66 16.23 -29.63 3.78
CA SER A 66 17.13 -28.97 2.83
C SER A 66 16.37 -28.29 1.70
N ILE A 67 15.39 -28.95 1.10
CA ILE A 67 14.54 -28.37 0.05
C ILE A 67 13.82 -27.13 0.58
N ILE A 68 13.19 -27.22 1.75
CA ILE A 68 12.44 -26.12 2.36
C ILE A 68 13.36 -24.95 2.68
N GLY A 69 14.51 -25.20 3.29
CA GLY A 69 15.49 -24.16 3.60
C GLY A 69 16.05 -23.47 2.35
N LEU A 70 16.25 -24.22 1.26
CA LEU A 70 16.63 -23.63 -0.03
C LEU A 70 15.52 -22.74 -0.60
N ILE A 71 14.27 -23.18 -0.56
CA ILE A 71 13.13 -22.36 -1.00
C ILE A 71 13.09 -21.04 -0.21
N ILE A 72 13.19 -21.11 1.12
CA ILE A 72 13.21 -19.93 1.98
C ILE A 72 14.40 -19.03 1.64
N SER A 73 15.59 -19.60 1.47
CA SER A 73 16.82 -18.86 1.18
C SER A 73 16.74 -18.06 -0.13
N TYR A 74 16.16 -18.66 -1.17
CA TYR A 74 16.24 -18.09 -2.53
C TYR A 74 14.99 -17.32 -2.98
N THR A 75 13.84 -17.54 -2.36
CA THR A 75 12.57 -16.95 -2.85
C THR A 75 12.65 -15.43 -2.96
N TYR A 76 12.90 -14.75 -1.86
CA TYR A 76 12.92 -13.28 -1.86
C TYR A 76 14.09 -12.70 -2.67
N PRO A 77 15.34 -13.18 -2.50
CA PRO A 77 16.47 -12.71 -3.31
C PRO A 77 16.31 -12.87 -4.81
N VAL A 78 15.80 -14.02 -5.28
CA VAL A 78 15.57 -14.27 -6.72
C VAL A 78 14.48 -13.36 -7.26
N ILE A 79 13.35 -13.24 -6.59
CA ILE A 79 12.26 -12.37 -7.01
C ILE A 79 12.72 -10.92 -7.04
N TYR A 80 13.49 -10.49 -6.05
CA TYR A 80 14.06 -9.14 -6.03
C TYR A 80 15.00 -8.91 -7.23
N TYR A 81 15.85 -9.87 -7.54
CA TYR A 81 16.73 -9.80 -8.71
C TYR A 81 15.97 -9.71 -10.02
N LEU A 82 14.91 -10.51 -10.18
CA LEU A 82 14.07 -10.53 -11.39
C LEU A 82 13.25 -9.23 -11.58
N THR A 83 12.99 -8.50 -10.50
CA THR A 83 12.12 -7.30 -10.53
C THR A 83 12.89 -6.00 -10.64
N ASN A 84 14.19 -5.98 -10.31
CA ASN A 84 14.98 -4.76 -10.38
C ASN A 84 15.81 -4.72 -11.67
N SER A 85 15.55 -3.74 -12.50
CA SER A 85 16.19 -3.55 -13.82
C SER A 85 17.72 -3.47 -13.79
N ASN A 86 18.31 -3.13 -12.66
CA ASN A 86 19.75 -3.02 -12.51
C ASN A 86 20.45 -4.34 -12.14
N GLY A 87 19.72 -5.47 -12.03
CA GLY A 87 20.30 -6.79 -11.78
C GLY A 87 21.14 -6.92 -10.50
N LYS A 88 21.07 -5.94 -9.59
CA LYS A 88 21.83 -5.94 -8.36
C LYS A 88 21.01 -6.53 -7.23
N ILE A 89 21.48 -7.63 -6.66
CA ILE A 89 20.91 -8.17 -5.41
C ILE A 89 21.39 -7.27 -4.27
N GLY A 90 20.44 -6.64 -3.57
CA GLY A 90 20.77 -5.80 -2.43
C GLY A 90 21.31 -6.61 -1.24
N PHE A 91 22.18 -6.00 -0.47
CA PHE A 91 22.74 -6.52 0.77
C PHE A 91 21.76 -7.17 1.75
N LEU A 92 20.53 -6.66 1.81
CA LEU A 92 19.47 -7.15 2.69
C LEU A 92 19.12 -8.63 2.50
N HIS A 93 19.39 -9.21 1.33
CA HIS A 93 18.99 -10.58 0.98
C HIS A 93 19.87 -11.67 1.60
N CYS A 94 21.04 -11.32 2.11
CA CYS A 94 21.89 -12.28 2.84
C CYS A 94 21.21 -12.85 4.11
N TYR A 95 20.28 -12.11 4.68
CA TYR A 95 19.56 -12.55 5.88
C TYR A 95 18.49 -13.60 5.59
N ASP A 96 17.95 -13.66 4.38
CA ASP A 96 17.06 -14.73 3.93
C ASP A 96 17.79 -16.06 3.86
N PHE A 97 19.09 -16.06 3.48
CA PHE A 97 19.92 -17.25 3.55
C PHE A 97 20.18 -17.72 4.98
N VAL A 98 20.46 -16.81 5.90
CA VAL A 98 20.59 -17.15 7.33
C VAL A 98 19.31 -17.78 7.85
N TRP A 99 18.17 -17.22 7.49
CA TRP A 99 16.86 -17.75 7.85
C TRP A 99 16.64 -19.15 7.26
N GLY A 100 16.95 -19.36 5.99
CA GLY A 100 16.83 -20.66 5.34
C GLY A 100 17.70 -21.73 6.01
N ILE A 101 18.95 -21.41 6.37
CA ILE A 101 19.82 -22.35 7.07
C ILE A 101 19.28 -22.69 8.46
N TYR A 102 18.83 -21.71 9.23
CA TYR A 102 18.22 -21.98 10.52
C TYR A 102 16.93 -22.79 10.39
N SER A 103 16.13 -22.55 9.34
CA SER A 103 14.95 -23.37 9.06
C SER A 103 15.30 -24.84 8.78
N ILE A 104 16.42 -25.11 8.09
CA ILE A 104 16.91 -26.48 7.91
C ILE A 104 17.20 -27.13 9.28
N ILE A 105 17.97 -26.43 10.13
CA ILE A 105 18.31 -26.93 11.46
C ILE A 105 17.05 -27.22 12.28
N GLU A 106 16.14 -26.28 12.35
CA GLU A 106 14.89 -26.39 13.11
C GLU A 106 14.02 -27.55 12.61
N LEU A 107 13.88 -27.70 11.29
CA LEU A 107 13.10 -28.79 10.71
C LEU A 107 13.73 -30.16 10.96
N ILE A 108 15.07 -30.28 10.95
CA ILE A 108 15.76 -31.51 11.34
C ILE A 108 15.46 -31.85 12.80
N LEU A 109 15.61 -30.86 13.71
CA LEU A 109 15.36 -31.08 15.15
C LEU A 109 13.89 -31.46 15.40
N ILE A 110 12.95 -30.80 14.72
CA ILE A 110 11.51 -31.11 14.80
C ILE A 110 11.24 -32.54 14.30
N THR A 111 11.87 -32.96 13.18
CA THR A 111 11.70 -34.30 12.64
C THR A 111 12.16 -35.37 13.65
N MET A 112 13.29 -35.12 14.31
CA MET A 112 13.80 -36.02 15.34
C MET A 112 12.88 -36.12 16.57
N ILE A 113 12.33 -34.96 17.01
CA ILE A 113 11.36 -34.92 18.13
C ILE A 113 10.10 -35.70 17.76
N LEU A 114 9.51 -35.39 16.61
CA LEU A 114 8.25 -36.03 16.16
C LEU A 114 8.43 -37.55 16.04
N GLY A 115 9.52 -38.00 15.38
CA GLY A 115 9.81 -39.41 15.21
C GLY A 115 10.10 -40.13 16.52
N TYR A 116 10.60 -39.44 17.56
CA TYR A 116 10.80 -40.01 18.89
C TYR A 116 9.50 -40.19 19.68
N PHE A 117 8.64 -39.18 19.69
CA PHE A 117 7.45 -39.18 20.55
C PHE A 117 6.22 -39.81 19.90
N ILE A 118 6.15 -39.88 18.57
CA ILE A 118 4.96 -40.32 17.85
C ILE A 118 5.25 -41.59 17.09
N ASN A 119 4.65 -42.69 17.52
CA ASN A 119 4.85 -44.03 16.90
C ASN A 119 4.15 -44.18 15.54
N SER A 120 3.29 -43.23 15.14
CA SER A 120 2.60 -43.27 13.85
C SER A 120 3.27 -42.35 12.84
N GLU A 121 3.89 -42.95 11.81
CA GLU A 121 4.53 -42.20 10.72
C GLU A 121 3.56 -41.28 9.98
N ILE A 122 2.31 -41.71 9.80
CA ILE A 122 1.27 -40.88 9.15
C ILE A 122 0.98 -39.65 9.96
N ILE A 123 0.84 -39.75 11.28
CA ILE A 123 0.59 -38.59 12.15
C ILE A 123 1.79 -37.64 12.13
N CYS A 124 3.02 -38.17 12.19
CA CYS A 124 4.24 -37.38 12.04
C CYS A 124 4.24 -36.59 10.75
N ARG A 125 3.94 -37.22 9.61
CA ARG A 125 3.89 -36.58 8.30
C ARG A 125 2.83 -35.48 8.24
N ILE A 126 1.65 -35.69 8.79
CA ILE A 126 0.57 -34.65 8.83
C ILE A 126 1.02 -33.43 9.65
N ILE A 127 1.51 -33.65 10.86
CA ILE A 127 1.98 -32.58 11.73
C ILE A 127 3.12 -31.80 11.06
N TYR A 128 4.05 -32.54 10.45
CA TYR A 128 5.21 -31.96 9.77
C TYR A 128 4.81 -31.11 8.57
N CYS A 129 3.83 -31.56 7.77
CA CYS A 129 3.28 -30.75 6.67
C CYS A 129 2.70 -29.42 7.18
N ILE A 130 1.96 -29.44 8.29
CA ILE A 130 1.41 -28.21 8.90
C ILE A 130 2.54 -27.26 9.31
N ILE A 131 3.58 -27.79 9.95
CA ILE A 131 4.74 -27.00 10.37
C ILE A 131 5.46 -26.38 9.16
N ILE A 132 5.71 -27.19 8.12
CA ILE A 132 6.36 -26.72 6.88
C ILE A 132 5.55 -25.60 6.20
N ILE A 133 4.24 -25.73 6.14
CA ILE A 133 3.38 -24.65 5.59
C ILE A 133 3.61 -23.36 6.38
N GLY A 134 3.71 -23.41 7.70
CA GLY A 134 4.03 -22.24 8.52
C GLY A 134 5.38 -21.61 8.15
N PHE A 135 6.43 -22.43 8.01
CA PHE A 135 7.77 -21.95 7.61
C PHE A 135 7.79 -21.35 6.20
N LEU A 136 7.03 -21.93 5.28
CA LEU A 136 6.97 -21.49 3.88
C LEU A 136 6.00 -20.34 3.63
N THR A 137 5.13 -19.99 4.59
CA THR A 137 4.14 -18.92 4.40
C THR A 137 4.75 -17.64 3.82
N PRO A 138 5.87 -17.09 4.32
CA PRO A 138 6.49 -15.90 3.74
C PRO A 138 6.90 -16.10 2.27
N SER A 139 7.47 -17.27 1.95
CA SER A 139 7.88 -17.60 0.59
C SER A 139 6.68 -17.78 -0.35
N ILE A 140 5.64 -18.48 0.10
CA ILE A 140 4.39 -18.68 -0.66
C ILE A 140 3.76 -17.34 -0.99
N VAL A 141 3.59 -16.45 -0.01
CA VAL A 141 3.03 -15.11 -0.21
C VAL A 141 3.86 -14.32 -1.22
N THR A 142 5.18 -14.36 -1.10
CA THR A 142 6.09 -13.65 -2.01
C THR A 142 6.01 -14.21 -3.45
N ILE A 143 5.94 -15.53 -3.61
CA ILE A 143 5.80 -16.19 -4.93
C ILE A 143 4.45 -15.84 -5.55
N LEU A 144 3.35 -15.99 -4.81
CA LEU A 144 2.01 -15.69 -5.31
C LEU A 144 1.90 -14.22 -5.73
N TYR A 145 2.42 -13.32 -4.93
CA TYR A 145 2.46 -11.90 -5.27
C TYR A 145 3.25 -11.65 -6.56
N TYR A 146 4.43 -12.27 -6.70
CA TYR A 146 5.23 -12.16 -7.92
C TYR A 146 4.54 -12.76 -9.16
N LEU A 147 3.85 -13.89 -9.00
CA LEU A 147 3.12 -14.50 -10.13
C LEU A 147 2.00 -13.60 -10.65
N ILE A 148 1.31 -12.89 -9.74
CA ILE A 148 0.20 -11.99 -10.08
C ILE A 148 0.73 -10.65 -10.62
N TYR A 149 1.70 -10.04 -9.94
CA TYR A 149 2.10 -8.65 -10.17
C TYR A 149 3.47 -8.46 -10.81
N ARG A 150 4.28 -9.52 -10.92
CA ARG A 150 5.66 -9.49 -11.48
C ARG A 150 6.57 -8.50 -10.76
N LYS A 151 6.32 -8.24 -9.47
CA LYS A 151 7.16 -7.39 -8.60
C LYS A 151 7.40 -8.02 -7.24
N VAL A 152 8.41 -7.49 -6.53
CA VAL A 152 8.67 -7.85 -5.14
C VAL A 152 7.70 -7.11 -4.22
N ILE A 153 7.30 -7.77 -3.12
CA ILE A 153 6.49 -7.13 -2.07
C ILE A 153 7.30 -6.00 -1.42
N ASP A 154 6.66 -4.86 -1.22
CA ASP A 154 7.17 -3.71 -0.48
C ASP A 154 6.27 -3.36 0.71
N ILE A 155 6.65 -2.34 1.47
CA ILE A 155 5.88 -1.91 2.65
C ILE A 155 4.50 -1.36 2.27
N SER A 156 4.37 -0.70 1.11
CA SER A 156 3.09 -0.19 0.63
C SER A 156 2.12 -1.31 0.30
N THR A 157 2.64 -2.42 -0.24
CA THR A 157 1.86 -3.65 -0.47
C THR A 157 1.33 -4.25 0.85
N ILE A 158 2.18 -4.32 1.88
CA ILE A 158 1.74 -4.80 3.21
C ILE A 158 0.64 -3.90 3.78
N GLN A 159 0.78 -2.59 3.64
CA GLN A 159 -0.25 -1.63 4.04
C GLN A 159 -1.56 -1.87 3.28
N THR A 160 -1.50 -2.02 1.96
CA THR A 160 -2.68 -2.29 1.14
C THR A 160 -3.38 -3.57 1.58
N ILE A 161 -2.64 -4.69 1.73
CA ILE A 161 -3.22 -5.96 2.20
C ILE A 161 -3.90 -5.81 3.57
N TYR A 162 -3.28 -5.09 4.49
CA TYR A 162 -3.82 -4.87 5.83
C TYR A 162 -5.09 -4.02 5.81
N TYR A 163 -5.14 -2.98 4.96
CA TYR A 163 -6.28 -2.08 4.86
C TYR A 163 -7.39 -2.58 3.92
N THR A 164 -7.13 -3.63 3.13
CA THR A 164 -8.12 -4.23 2.23
C THR A 164 -9.30 -4.80 3.02
N GLN A 165 -10.49 -4.39 2.66
CA GLN A 165 -11.72 -4.82 3.31
C GLN A 165 -12.20 -6.19 2.78
N LYS A 166 -13.03 -6.90 3.56
CA LYS A 166 -13.52 -8.24 3.18
C LYS A 166 -14.22 -8.25 1.82
N TYR A 167 -15.01 -7.22 1.52
CA TYR A 167 -15.70 -7.14 0.23
C TYR A 167 -14.72 -6.91 -0.93
N GLU A 168 -13.66 -6.13 -0.74
CA GLU A 168 -12.61 -5.91 -1.73
C GLU A 168 -11.81 -7.19 -2.01
N VAL A 169 -11.60 -8.02 -0.99
CA VAL A 169 -11.01 -9.36 -1.17
C VAL A 169 -11.92 -10.21 -2.06
N ILE A 170 -13.23 -10.18 -1.85
CA ILE A 170 -14.21 -10.91 -2.67
C ILE A 170 -14.20 -10.37 -4.11
N GLU A 171 -14.21 -9.05 -4.29
CA GLU A 171 -14.11 -8.39 -5.59
C GLU A 171 -12.81 -8.80 -6.31
N PHE A 172 -11.67 -8.79 -5.62
CA PHE A 172 -10.40 -9.25 -6.17
C PHE A 172 -10.46 -10.71 -6.65
N PHE A 173 -11.04 -11.61 -5.84
CA PHE A 173 -11.22 -13.00 -6.25
C PHE A 173 -12.14 -13.17 -7.46
N LYS A 174 -13.10 -12.28 -7.69
CA LYS A 174 -13.91 -12.29 -8.92
C LYS A 174 -13.05 -12.00 -10.17
N THR A 175 -12.00 -11.20 -10.06
CA THR A 175 -11.10 -10.85 -11.20
C THR A 175 -10.15 -11.98 -11.61
N ILE A 176 -9.92 -12.98 -10.73
CA ILE A 176 -9.07 -14.13 -11.04
C ILE A 176 -9.88 -15.15 -11.83
N SER A 177 -9.37 -15.60 -12.98
CA SER A 177 -10.05 -16.59 -13.81
C SER A 177 -10.20 -17.94 -13.09
N SER A 178 -11.24 -18.72 -13.42
CA SER A 178 -11.44 -20.06 -12.85
C SER A 178 -10.28 -21.01 -13.14
N PHE A 179 -9.62 -20.84 -14.29
CA PHE A 179 -8.43 -21.63 -14.66
C PHE A 179 -7.21 -21.29 -13.79
N GLU A 180 -6.95 -20.00 -13.53
CA GLU A 180 -5.88 -19.59 -12.62
C GLU A 180 -6.11 -20.11 -11.20
N LYS A 181 -7.35 -20.01 -10.69
CA LYS A 181 -7.73 -20.59 -9.38
C LYS A 181 -7.46 -22.09 -9.33
N PHE A 182 -7.85 -22.82 -10.37
CA PHE A 182 -7.61 -24.26 -10.48
C PHE A 182 -6.09 -24.59 -10.46
N LEU A 183 -5.27 -23.86 -11.22
CA LEU A 183 -3.82 -24.08 -11.26
C LEU A 183 -3.15 -23.81 -9.89
N ILE A 184 -3.57 -22.76 -9.18
CA ILE A 184 -3.05 -22.45 -7.85
C ILE A 184 -3.38 -23.57 -6.85
N LEU A 185 -4.64 -24.04 -6.86
CA LEU A 185 -5.08 -25.13 -5.99
C LEU A 185 -4.38 -26.44 -6.32
N LEU A 186 -4.27 -26.79 -7.59
CA LEU A 186 -3.59 -28.01 -8.05
C LEU A 186 -2.11 -27.98 -7.67
N GLY A 187 -1.43 -26.87 -7.93
CA GLY A 187 -0.02 -26.69 -7.58
C GLY A 187 0.22 -26.80 -6.07
N GLY A 188 -0.64 -26.19 -5.26
CA GLY A 188 -0.59 -26.31 -3.80
C GLY A 188 -0.80 -27.74 -3.32
N LEU A 189 -1.78 -28.45 -3.88
CA LEU A 189 -2.05 -29.84 -3.55
C LEU A 189 -0.87 -30.75 -3.93
N CYS A 190 -0.36 -30.63 -5.15
CA CYS A 190 0.80 -31.40 -5.60
C CYS A 190 2.03 -31.18 -4.70
N PHE A 191 2.25 -29.93 -4.28
CA PHE A 191 3.34 -29.58 -3.38
C PHE A 191 3.19 -30.23 -2.00
N ILE A 192 2.00 -30.18 -1.39
CA ILE A 192 1.71 -30.81 -0.10
C ILE A 192 1.89 -32.34 -0.19
N VAL A 193 1.37 -32.96 -1.26
CA VAL A 193 1.53 -34.40 -1.50
C VAL A 193 3.00 -34.75 -1.66
N ALA A 194 3.78 -33.97 -2.39
CA ALA A 194 5.23 -34.21 -2.55
C ALA A 194 5.96 -34.15 -1.19
N ILE A 195 5.68 -33.14 -0.36
CA ILE A 195 6.25 -33.05 0.99
C ILE A 195 5.86 -34.28 1.83
N PHE A 196 4.58 -34.66 1.82
CA PHE A 196 4.07 -35.78 2.57
C PHE A 196 4.78 -37.10 2.17
N LEU A 197 4.97 -37.32 0.87
CA LEU A 197 5.63 -38.54 0.36
C LEU A 197 7.15 -38.57 0.61
N LEU A 198 7.80 -37.39 0.52
CA LEU A 198 9.26 -37.28 0.72
C LEU A 198 9.68 -37.24 2.18
N SER A 199 8.76 -36.95 3.11
CA SER A 199 9.08 -36.91 4.53
C SER A 199 9.31 -38.32 5.09
N ASN A 200 10.45 -38.52 5.73
CA ASN A 200 10.79 -39.78 6.37
C ASN A 200 10.99 -39.58 7.88
N PHE A 201 10.34 -40.41 8.68
CA PHE A 201 10.40 -40.43 10.15
C PHE A 201 10.98 -41.72 10.72
N SER A 202 11.53 -42.60 9.88
CA SER A 202 12.20 -43.79 10.34
C SER A 202 13.50 -43.40 11.07
N ILE A 203 13.39 -43.21 12.37
CA ILE A 203 14.53 -43.03 13.27
C ILE A 203 14.83 -44.35 13.93
N VAL A 204 16.07 -44.80 13.88
CA VAL A 204 16.53 -45.99 14.63
C VAL A 204 16.61 -45.60 16.10
N LEU A 205 15.52 -45.86 16.84
CA LEU A 205 15.32 -45.44 18.25
C LEU A 205 16.13 -46.23 19.27
N ASN A 206 16.94 -47.22 18.85
CA ASN A 206 17.46 -48.24 19.77
C ASN A 206 18.76 -47.88 20.50
N SER A 207 19.35 -46.72 20.33
CA SER A 207 20.71 -46.47 20.81
C SER A 207 20.92 -45.18 21.61
N PHE A 208 19.94 -44.29 21.78
CA PHE A 208 20.15 -43.05 22.52
C PHE A 208 19.09 -42.77 23.62
N LYS A 209 19.51 -42.03 24.65
CA LYS A 209 18.64 -41.63 25.75
C LYS A 209 17.85 -40.38 25.36
N ILE A 210 16.60 -40.29 25.82
CA ILE A 210 15.76 -39.09 25.62
C ILE A 210 16.47 -37.80 26.10
N THR A 211 17.30 -37.94 27.16
CA THR A 211 18.09 -36.81 27.70
C THR A 211 19.03 -36.22 26.66
N ASP A 212 19.64 -37.04 25.80
CA ASP A 212 20.63 -36.60 24.81
C ASP A 212 19.92 -35.81 23.69
N LEU A 213 18.73 -36.27 23.30
CA LEU A 213 17.87 -35.56 22.34
C LEU A 213 17.44 -34.19 22.89
N PHE A 214 17.01 -34.13 24.15
CA PHE A 214 16.63 -32.87 24.78
C PHE A 214 17.81 -31.90 24.92
N ILE A 215 18.96 -32.38 25.35
CA ILE A 215 20.17 -31.56 25.49
C ILE A 215 20.58 -31.00 24.14
N MET A 216 20.57 -31.79 23.08
CA MET A 216 20.88 -31.35 21.72
C MET A 216 19.89 -30.27 21.26
N ASN A 217 18.59 -30.49 21.43
CA ASN A 217 17.57 -29.52 21.05
C ASN A 217 17.70 -28.20 21.83
N ILE A 218 17.81 -28.25 23.15
CA ILE A 218 17.99 -27.04 23.99
C ILE A 218 19.24 -26.28 23.57
N PHE A 219 20.33 -26.95 23.29
CA PHE A 219 21.59 -26.35 22.86
C PHE A 219 21.43 -25.59 21.52
N PHE A 220 20.92 -26.28 20.49
CA PHE A 220 20.78 -25.65 19.18
C PHE A 220 19.68 -24.55 19.16
N TRP A 221 18.52 -24.82 19.77
CA TRP A 221 17.47 -23.80 19.93
C TRP A 221 17.95 -22.61 20.74
N GLY A 222 18.72 -22.83 21.78
CA GLY A 222 19.31 -21.75 22.57
C GLY A 222 20.24 -20.87 21.75
N ILE A 223 21.09 -21.46 20.92
CA ILE A 223 21.99 -20.70 20.04
C ILE A 223 21.21 -19.97 18.94
N ILE A 224 20.26 -20.63 18.30
CA ILE A 224 19.40 -19.99 17.27
C ILE A 224 18.65 -18.82 17.90
N TYR A 225 18.01 -19.03 19.04
CA TYR A 225 17.29 -18.00 19.77
C TYR A 225 18.21 -16.82 20.08
N PHE A 226 19.38 -17.08 20.68
CA PHE A 226 20.32 -16.03 21.04
C PHE A 226 20.89 -15.28 19.83
N THR A 227 21.29 -16.00 18.78
CA THR A 227 21.94 -15.39 17.60
C THR A 227 20.95 -14.74 16.64
N PHE A 228 19.73 -15.26 16.52
CA PHE A 228 18.77 -14.85 15.52
C PHE A 228 17.66 -13.93 16.08
N ILE A 229 17.23 -14.14 17.33
CA ILE A 229 16.05 -13.45 17.91
C ILE A 229 16.44 -12.41 18.97
N VAL A 230 17.36 -12.71 19.90
CA VAL A 230 17.55 -11.94 21.14
C VAL A 230 18.28 -10.61 20.97
N LYS A 231 19.06 -10.41 19.94
CA LYS A 231 19.88 -9.18 19.76
C LYS A 231 19.05 -7.88 19.56
N GLY A 232 17.84 -7.79 20.11
CA GLY A 232 17.01 -6.62 20.09
C GLY A 232 16.78 -6.05 18.66
N GLN A 233 17.10 -4.76 18.45
CA GLN A 233 16.98 -4.12 17.13
C GLN A 233 17.93 -4.70 16.07
N ASN A 234 19.01 -5.34 16.49
CA ASN A 234 20.00 -6.00 15.62
C ASN A 234 19.71 -7.48 15.38
N ALA A 235 18.57 -8.02 15.83
CA ALA A 235 18.17 -9.39 15.57
C ALA A 235 18.13 -9.68 14.06
N LEU A 236 18.75 -10.78 13.63
CA LEU A 236 18.86 -11.12 12.21
C LEU A 236 17.49 -11.35 11.56
N ILE A 237 16.53 -11.92 12.30
CA ILE A 237 15.16 -12.13 11.82
C ILE A 237 14.47 -10.82 11.36
N ARG A 238 14.78 -9.70 12.02
CA ARG A 238 14.21 -8.38 11.67
C ARG A 238 14.76 -7.81 10.36
N LYS A 239 15.72 -8.47 9.75
CA LYS A 239 16.39 -8.06 8.52
C LYS A 239 16.07 -9.01 7.36
N THR A 240 15.30 -10.08 7.59
CA THR A 240 14.85 -10.98 6.53
C THR A 240 13.70 -10.36 5.72
N GLY A 241 13.67 -10.59 4.41
CA GLY A 241 12.82 -9.95 3.44
C GLY A 241 11.40 -9.58 3.91
N LEU A 242 10.43 -10.49 3.79
CA LEU A 242 9.04 -10.21 4.17
C LEU A 242 8.87 -9.89 5.67
N ILE A 243 9.62 -10.58 6.56
CA ILE A 243 9.52 -10.35 8.01
C ILE A 243 9.93 -8.91 8.36
N LYS A 244 10.98 -8.39 7.72
CA LYS A 244 11.39 -6.99 7.89
C LYS A 244 10.25 -6.04 7.54
N LEU A 245 9.60 -6.24 6.40
CA LEU A 245 8.50 -5.38 5.94
C LEU A 245 7.31 -5.41 6.92
N VAL A 246 6.93 -6.61 7.39
CA VAL A 246 5.87 -6.76 8.40
C VAL A 246 6.24 -6.03 9.70
N LEU A 247 7.48 -6.17 10.17
CA LEU A 247 7.92 -5.48 11.38
C LEU A 247 8.00 -3.95 11.23
N GLU A 248 8.38 -3.47 10.06
CA GLU A 248 8.35 -2.03 9.72
C GLU A 248 6.92 -1.52 9.72
N PHE A 249 6.00 -2.28 9.12
CA PHE A 249 4.58 -1.98 9.17
C PHE A 249 4.03 -1.97 10.62
N CYS A 250 4.38 -2.97 11.44
CA CYS A 250 3.98 -2.98 12.86
C CYS A 250 4.53 -1.78 13.66
N ARG A 251 5.73 -1.29 13.33
CA ARG A 251 6.27 -0.06 13.92
C ARG A 251 5.48 1.16 13.47
N PHE A 252 5.16 1.24 12.20
CA PHE A 252 4.30 2.30 11.66
C PHE A 252 2.94 2.31 12.36
N GLN A 253 2.27 1.17 12.52
CA GLN A 253 1.00 1.05 13.26
C GLN A 253 1.12 1.52 14.72
N ARG A 254 2.22 1.18 15.39
CA ARG A 254 2.46 1.68 16.76
C ARG A 254 2.69 3.20 16.79
N SER A 255 3.33 3.77 15.78
CA SER A 255 3.48 5.22 15.70
C SER A 255 2.13 5.91 15.47
N LEU A 256 1.23 5.29 14.69
CA LEU A 256 -0.15 5.78 14.54
C LEU A 256 -0.93 5.75 15.87
N ALA A 257 -0.74 4.74 16.72
CA ALA A 257 -1.35 4.71 18.04
C ALA A 257 -0.90 5.88 18.95
N GLN A 258 0.28 6.46 18.71
CA GLN A 258 0.80 7.64 19.41
C GLN A 258 0.48 8.95 18.67
N TYR A 259 -0.19 8.87 17.53
CA TYR A 259 -0.47 10.00 16.65
C TYR A 259 -1.14 11.16 17.42
N ASN A 260 -2.19 10.90 18.19
CA ASN A 260 -2.95 11.95 18.86
C ASN A 260 -2.12 12.81 19.82
N VAL A 261 -1.12 12.23 20.49
CA VAL A 261 -0.24 12.98 21.42
C VAL A 261 0.74 13.87 20.65
N LYS A 262 1.48 13.28 19.71
CA LYS A 262 2.46 14.01 18.90
C LYS A 262 1.82 15.08 18.01
N HIS A 263 0.67 14.75 17.46
CA HIS A 263 -0.09 15.63 16.60
C HIS A 263 -0.60 16.87 17.33
N LYS A 264 -1.04 16.71 18.59
CA LYS A 264 -1.43 17.84 19.43
C LYS A 264 -0.27 18.80 19.65
N GLU A 265 0.91 18.28 19.96
CA GLU A 265 2.14 19.09 20.11
C GLU A 265 2.51 19.82 18.80
N ALA A 266 2.33 19.17 17.63
CA ALA A 266 2.59 19.77 16.34
C ALA A 266 1.66 20.97 16.07
N ILE A 267 0.36 20.83 16.36
CA ILE A 267 -0.63 21.91 16.16
C ILE A 267 -0.37 23.08 17.13
N GLU A 268 -0.08 22.82 18.40
CA GLU A 268 0.15 23.85 19.42
C GLU A 268 1.36 24.75 19.08
N ASN A 269 2.31 24.25 18.30
CA ASN A 269 3.51 24.99 17.87
C ASN A 269 3.30 25.83 16.60
N LEU A 270 2.14 25.75 15.95
CA LEU A 270 1.87 26.45 14.70
C LEU A 270 0.91 27.61 14.90
N LYS A 271 1.09 28.65 14.10
CA LYS A 271 0.17 29.78 14.04
C LYS A 271 -0.71 29.65 12.80
N PHE A 272 -2.01 29.85 13.01
CA PHE A 272 -3.01 29.85 11.97
C PHE A 272 -3.75 31.18 12.00
N GLU A 273 -3.95 31.76 10.83
CA GLU A 273 -4.72 32.98 10.64
C GLU A 273 -5.59 32.83 9.39
N HIS A 274 -6.85 33.16 9.45
CA HIS A 274 -7.70 33.25 8.27
C HIS A 274 -7.96 34.72 7.89
N LEU A 275 -8.01 34.97 6.59
CA LEU A 275 -8.25 36.30 6.02
C LEU A 275 -9.65 36.44 5.40
N LEU A 276 -10.57 35.54 5.76
CA LEU A 276 -11.95 35.61 5.28
C LEU A 276 -12.65 36.86 5.88
N SER A 277 -13.22 37.65 5.01
CA SER A 277 -13.88 38.92 5.41
C SER A 277 -15.32 38.73 5.89
N LYS A 278 -15.91 37.55 5.71
CA LYS A 278 -17.27 37.19 6.18
C LYS A 278 -17.27 35.77 6.70
N SER A 279 -18.23 35.46 7.55
CA SER A 279 -18.60 34.12 8.01
C SER A 279 -19.67 33.48 7.13
N GLY A 280 -20.03 32.23 7.42
CA GLY A 280 -21.07 31.49 6.70
C GLY A 280 -20.65 30.98 5.32
N ASN A 281 -19.36 30.98 5.01
CA ASN A 281 -18.84 30.47 3.74
C ASN A 281 -18.71 28.95 3.80
N THR A 282 -19.04 28.27 2.70
CA THR A 282 -18.83 26.82 2.56
C THR A 282 -17.78 26.52 1.50
N PHE A 283 -16.78 25.71 1.90
CA PHE A 283 -15.72 25.19 1.05
C PHE A 283 -15.85 23.68 1.00
N ILE A 284 -15.91 23.10 -0.20
CA ILE A 284 -16.07 21.65 -0.40
C ILE A 284 -14.83 21.10 -1.09
N LEU A 285 -14.28 20.05 -0.52
CA LEU A 285 -13.27 19.21 -1.14
C LEU A 285 -13.90 17.86 -1.46
N VAL A 286 -14.01 17.52 -2.74
CA VAL A 286 -14.49 16.21 -3.20
C VAL A 286 -13.28 15.39 -3.64
N ILE A 287 -13.10 14.27 -3.00
CA ILE A 287 -12.02 13.33 -3.30
C ILE A 287 -12.62 12.19 -4.12
N GLY A 288 -12.21 12.10 -5.39
CA GLY A 288 -12.53 10.99 -6.27
C GLY A 288 -11.62 9.79 -6.02
N GLU A 289 -11.98 8.67 -6.57
CA GLU A 289 -11.24 7.41 -6.49
C GLU A 289 -11.00 6.85 -7.88
N SER A 290 -9.72 6.57 -8.19
CA SER A 290 -9.30 5.87 -9.41
C SER A 290 -9.70 6.54 -10.73
N ALA A 291 -10.01 7.85 -10.75
CA ALA A 291 -10.36 8.57 -11.97
C ALA A 291 -9.10 9.00 -12.73
N ASN A 292 -9.05 8.66 -14.03
CA ASN A 292 -8.00 9.04 -14.95
C ASN A 292 -8.47 10.19 -15.85
N THR A 293 -7.64 11.23 -15.98
CA THR A 293 -7.90 12.40 -16.84
C THR A 293 -8.15 12.00 -18.29
N ASP A 294 -7.45 11.00 -18.80
CA ASP A 294 -7.50 10.55 -20.21
C ASP A 294 -8.86 9.94 -20.59
N HIS A 295 -9.74 9.68 -19.63
CA HIS A 295 -11.10 9.20 -19.80
C HIS A 295 -12.18 10.26 -19.48
N MET A 296 -11.80 11.54 -19.29
CA MET A 296 -12.72 12.63 -18.96
C MET A 296 -12.84 13.61 -20.13
N SER A 297 -13.92 13.54 -20.88
CA SER A 297 -14.14 14.36 -22.11
C SER A 297 -14.08 15.88 -21.89
N ALA A 298 -14.20 16.35 -20.66
CA ALA A 298 -14.00 17.76 -20.30
C ALA A 298 -12.53 18.18 -20.18
N LEU A 299 -11.61 17.23 -20.01
CA LEU A 299 -10.20 17.50 -19.70
C LEU A 299 -9.25 17.08 -20.84
N CYS A 300 -9.69 16.20 -21.73
CA CYS A 300 -8.89 15.73 -22.87
C CYS A 300 -9.76 15.52 -24.11
N GLU A 301 -9.12 15.33 -25.26
CA GLU A 301 -9.79 14.88 -26.49
C GLU A 301 -10.16 13.39 -26.36
N TYR A 302 -11.35 13.13 -25.82
CA TYR A 302 -11.89 11.79 -25.67
C TYR A 302 -13.14 11.58 -26.52
N ASN A 303 -13.24 10.43 -27.19
CA ASN A 303 -14.29 10.16 -28.16
C ASN A 303 -15.66 9.79 -27.55
N ARG A 304 -15.77 9.74 -26.23
CA ARG A 304 -16.99 9.45 -25.47
C ARG A 304 -17.34 10.62 -24.56
N ASP A 305 -18.64 10.94 -24.46
CA ASP A 305 -19.14 11.97 -23.55
C ASP A 305 -19.26 11.43 -22.13
N THR A 306 -18.11 11.30 -21.46
CA THR A 306 -17.99 10.76 -20.11
C THR A 306 -18.24 11.79 -19.01
N THR A 307 -18.08 13.07 -19.31
CA THR A 307 -18.23 14.16 -18.31
C THR A 307 -19.07 15.32 -18.86
N PRO A 308 -20.37 15.07 -19.22
CA PRO A 308 -21.21 16.06 -19.87
C PRO A 308 -21.44 17.32 -19.01
N TRP A 309 -21.65 17.18 -17.70
CA TRP A 309 -21.84 18.32 -16.83
C TRP A 309 -20.56 19.17 -16.68
N LEU A 310 -19.43 18.53 -16.45
CA LEU A 310 -18.16 19.26 -16.34
C LEU A 310 -17.80 19.96 -17.66
N THR A 311 -18.08 19.32 -18.80
CA THR A 311 -17.89 19.91 -20.14
C THR A 311 -18.73 21.18 -20.31
N GLU A 312 -20.00 21.16 -19.90
CA GLU A 312 -20.88 22.35 -19.94
C GLU A 312 -20.34 23.47 -19.03
N MET A 313 -19.94 23.12 -17.82
CA MET A 313 -19.47 24.07 -16.81
C MET A 313 -18.12 24.69 -17.18
N SER A 314 -17.22 23.94 -17.77
CA SER A 314 -15.89 24.43 -18.21
C SER A 314 -16.00 25.37 -19.40
N LYS A 315 -16.85 25.07 -20.41
CA LYS A 315 -17.11 25.94 -21.56
C LYS A 315 -17.67 27.29 -21.18
N SER A 316 -18.40 27.35 -20.07
CA SER A 316 -19.01 28.63 -19.58
C SER A 316 -18.12 29.37 -18.59
N ASP A 317 -16.86 29.03 -18.43
CA ASP A 317 -15.90 29.58 -17.44
C ASP A 317 -16.42 29.59 -15.98
N LYS A 318 -17.41 28.75 -15.69
CA LYS A 318 -17.96 28.62 -14.33
C LYS A 318 -17.07 27.75 -13.46
N ILE A 319 -16.38 26.79 -14.05
CA ILE A 319 -15.41 25.90 -13.41
C ILE A 319 -14.06 26.06 -14.12
N LEU A 320 -12.98 26.14 -13.34
CA LEU A 320 -11.62 26.08 -13.84
C LEU A 320 -11.19 24.63 -13.89
N THR A 321 -10.80 24.16 -15.06
CA THR A 321 -10.19 22.84 -15.26
C THR A 321 -8.68 22.98 -15.40
N PHE A 322 -7.92 21.99 -14.88
CA PHE A 322 -6.46 21.99 -14.90
C PHE A 322 -5.99 20.75 -15.65
N ASN A 323 -5.10 20.95 -16.63
CA ASN A 323 -4.76 19.92 -17.62
C ASN A 323 -3.66 18.96 -17.12
N HIS A 324 -2.84 19.36 -16.14
CA HIS A 324 -1.62 18.66 -15.76
C HIS A 324 -1.57 18.39 -14.26
N MET A 325 -2.55 17.63 -13.76
CA MET A 325 -2.52 17.13 -12.39
C MET A 325 -2.10 15.66 -12.34
N TYR A 326 -1.19 15.38 -11.42
CA TYR A 326 -0.67 14.03 -11.20
C TYR A 326 -0.81 13.60 -9.76
N SER A 327 -1.02 12.32 -9.56
CA SER A 327 -0.99 11.73 -8.22
C SER A 327 0.45 11.50 -7.76
N SER A 328 0.69 11.71 -6.48
CA SER A 328 1.96 11.40 -5.80
C SER A 328 2.24 9.90 -5.71
N PHE A 329 1.18 9.08 -5.73
CA PHE A 329 1.29 7.62 -5.70
C PHE A 329 0.02 6.96 -6.26
N VAL A 330 0.01 5.61 -6.34
CA VAL A 330 -1.07 4.80 -6.94
C VAL A 330 -1.97 4.11 -5.91
N GLN A 331 -1.91 4.52 -4.65
CA GLN A 331 -2.67 3.90 -3.55
C GLN A 331 -3.30 4.99 -2.68
N THR A 332 -4.60 4.90 -2.47
CA THR A 332 -5.43 5.85 -1.72
C THR A 332 -4.82 6.24 -0.37
N ALA A 333 -4.46 5.27 0.47
CA ALA A 333 -3.94 5.56 1.81
C ALA A 333 -2.67 6.42 1.80
N LYS A 334 -1.75 6.16 0.87
CA LYS A 334 -0.50 6.95 0.74
C LYS A 334 -0.75 8.32 0.13
N VAL A 335 -1.65 8.41 -0.84
CA VAL A 335 -2.05 9.70 -1.42
C VAL A 335 -2.73 10.57 -0.38
N MET A 336 -3.69 10.03 0.40
CA MET A 336 -4.37 10.79 1.45
C MET A 336 -3.41 11.28 2.55
N GLU A 337 -2.41 10.47 2.90
CA GLU A 337 -1.35 10.84 3.83
C GLU A 337 -0.66 12.15 3.41
N LEU A 338 -0.43 12.34 2.11
CA LEU A 338 0.26 13.50 1.56
C LEU A 338 -0.70 14.62 1.15
N ALA A 339 -1.78 14.29 0.43
CA ALA A 339 -2.70 15.27 -0.13
C ALA A 339 -3.46 16.08 0.94
N LEU A 340 -3.76 15.46 2.08
CA LEU A 340 -4.58 16.06 3.13
C LEU A 340 -3.76 16.58 4.32
N THR A 341 -2.45 16.60 4.21
CA THR A 341 -1.55 17.10 5.25
C THR A 341 -0.49 18.04 4.67
N ASN A 342 0.26 18.70 5.54
CA ASN A 342 1.42 19.50 5.13
C ASN A 342 2.67 18.65 4.81
N ALA A 343 2.59 17.33 4.91
CA ALA A 343 3.62 16.42 4.39
C ALA A 343 3.47 16.29 2.87
N ASN A 344 4.56 16.40 2.12
CA ASN A 344 4.58 16.23 0.68
C ASN A 344 5.88 15.54 0.20
N GLN A 345 6.00 15.30 -1.09
CA GLN A 345 7.17 14.64 -1.68
C GLN A 345 8.46 15.50 -1.62
N TYR A 346 8.35 16.77 -1.28
CA TYR A 346 9.42 17.77 -1.34
C TYR A 346 9.92 18.17 0.05
N ASN A 347 9.25 17.72 1.11
CA ASN A 347 9.68 17.94 2.49
C ASN A 347 9.90 16.61 3.24
N ASN A 348 10.41 16.68 4.46
CA ASN A 348 10.73 15.51 5.29
C ASN A 348 9.76 15.34 6.47
N ILE A 349 8.52 15.81 6.34
CA ILE A 349 7.52 15.70 7.39
C ILE A 349 6.93 14.29 7.35
N ASN A 350 6.97 13.60 8.49
CA ASN A 350 6.29 12.31 8.62
C ASN A 350 4.82 12.52 8.97
N PHE A 351 3.94 11.61 8.55
CA PHE A 351 2.51 11.69 8.83
C PHE A 351 2.18 11.91 10.31
N VAL A 352 2.92 11.28 11.22
CA VAL A 352 2.67 11.40 12.67
C VAL A 352 2.97 12.80 13.24
N ASP A 353 3.76 13.58 12.53
CA ASP A 353 4.15 14.94 12.89
C ASP A 353 3.47 15.98 11.97
N ALA A 354 2.69 15.52 10.99
CA ALA A 354 2.01 16.37 10.03
C ALA A 354 0.68 16.92 10.58
N ILE A 355 0.29 18.10 10.13
CA ILE A 355 -1.03 18.67 10.38
C ILE A 355 -1.96 18.39 9.20
N THR A 356 -3.25 18.16 9.48
CA THR A 356 -4.24 17.90 8.44
C THR A 356 -4.94 19.19 8.02
N ILE A 357 -5.54 19.16 6.82
CA ILE A 357 -6.41 20.24 6.34
C ILE A 357 -7.57 20.52 7.32
N ILE A 358 -8.06 19.49 8.00
CA ILE A 358 -9.13 19.60 8.99
C ILE A 358 -8.62 20.34 10.22
N ASP A 359 -7.40 20.04 10.69
CA ASP A 359 -6.81 20.75 11.83
C ASP A 359 -6.61 22.24 11.52
N ALA A 360 -6.11 22.56 10.33
CA ALA A 360 -5.93 23.95 9.90
C ALA A 360 -7.26 24.70 9.85
N ALA A 361 -8.31 24.10 9.29
CA ALA A 361 -9.64 24.67 9.25
C ALA A 361 -10.22 24.88 10.66
N LYS A 362 -10.14 23.88 11.54
CA LYS A 362 -10.61 23.98 12.94
C LYS A 362 -9.85 25.04 13.71
N SER A 363 -8.53 25.15 13.55
CA SER A 363 -7.72 26.18 14.20
C SER A 363 -8.13 27.59 13.79
N CYS A 364 -8.78 27.73 12.65
CA CYS A 364 -9.37 28.97 12.14
C CYS A 364 -10.89 29.11 12.42
N GLY A 365 -11.48 28.26 13.25
CA GLY A 365 -12.88 28.32 13.66
C GLY A 365 -13.90 27.85 12.61
N PHE A 366 -13.48 27.03 11.66
CA PHE A 366 -14.41 26.39 10.73
C PHE A 366 -15.11 25.21 11.41
N GLU A 367 -16.39 25.00 11.11
CA GLU A 367 -17.07 23.71 11.30
C GLU A 367 -16.61 22.74 10.23
N THR A 368 -16.22 21.52 10.62
CA THR A 368 -15.61 20.56 9.70
C THR A 368 -16.44 19.30 9.58
N PHE A 369 -16.63 18.83 8.35
CA PHE A 369 -17.44 17.67 8.01
C PHE A 369 -16.62 16.71 7.14
N TRP A 370 -16.67 15.41 7.49
CA TRP A 370 -16.07 14.34 6.70
C TRP A 370 -17.11 13.26 6.42
N TYR A 371 -17.46 13.09 5.16
CA TYR A 371 -18.39 12.05 4.72
C TYR A 371 -17.76 11.18 3.66
N SER A 372 -17.74 9.86 3.87
CA SER A 372 -17.03 8.94 3.02
C SER A 372 -17.90 7.75 2.62
N ASN A 373 -17.89 7.43 1.33
CA ASN A 373 -18.42 6.18 0.78
C ASN A 373 -17.35 5.08 0.66
N GLN A 374 -16.14 5.37 1.13
CA GLN A 374 -15.09 4.37 1.36
C GLN A 374 -15.33 3.73 2.73
N GLY A 375 -15.25 2.40 2.82
CA GLY A 375 -15.50 1.75 4.11
C GLY A 375 -14.46 2.11 5.17
N VAL A 376 -14.92 2.25 6.40
CA VAL A 376 -14.03 2.06 7.54
C VAL A 376 -13.83 0.56 7.63
N ALA A 377 -12.69 0.06 7.21
CA ALA A 377 -12.30 -1.31 7.54
C ALA A 377 -12.42 -1.45 9.06
N ASN A 378 -12.69 -2.65 9.58
CA ASN A 378 -12.66 -2.98 11.02
C ASN A 378 -11.34 -2.58 11.72
N VAL A 379 -10.62 -1.60 11.20
CA VAL A 379 -9.32 -1.08 11.61
C VAL A 379 -9.53 0.39 11.93
N GLU A 380 -9.75 0.66 13.21
CA GLU A 380 -9.95 1.99 13.78
C GLU A 380 -8.80 2.98 13.47
N ASN A 381 -7.69 2.52 12.87
CA ASN A 381 -6.45 3.27 12.71
C ASN A 381 -5.87 3.21 11.29
N THR A 382 -6.67 3.43 10.24
CA THR A 382 -6.12 3.75 8.92
C THR A 382 -5.76 5.24 8.85
N VAL A 383 -4.82 5.64 8.01
CA VAL A 383 -4.49 7.06 7.78
C VAL A 383 -5.75 7.85 7.41
N VAL A 384 -6.57 7.31 6.53
CA VAL A 384 -7.82 7.97 6.06
C VAL A 384 -8.82 8.13 7.21
N SER A 385 -9.02 7.09 8.04
CA SER A 385 -9.92 7.16 9.20
C SER A 385 -9.40 8.12 10.27
N ILE A 386 -8.10 8.15 10.53
CA ILE A 386 -7.46 9.08 11.47
C ILE A 386 -7.71 10.53 11.02
N ILE A 387 -7.51 10.83 9.74
CA ILE A 387 -7.76 12.18 9.20
C ILE A 387 -9.26 12.52 9.31
N GLY A 388 -10.13 11.64 8.85
CA GLY A 388 -11.58 11.87 8.86
C GLY A 388 -12.17 12.07 10.26
N GLN A 389 -11.70 11.31 11.26
CA GLN A 389 -12.12 11.43 12.67
C GLN A 389 -11.68 12.75 13.34
N LYS A 390 -10.82 13.55 12.70
CA LYS A 390 -10.48 14.90 13.20
C LYS A 390 -11.61 15.91 12.95
N ALA A 391 -12.49 15.65 11.98
CA ALA A 391 -13.63 16.52 11.72
C ALA A 391 -14.60 16.56 12.91
N ASP A 392 -15.34 17.68 13.05
CA ASP A 392 -16.36 17.83 14.11
C ASP A 392 -17.52 16.85 13.87
N TYR A 393 -17.83 16.60 12.59
CA TYR A 393 -18.85 15.66 12.15
C TYR A 393 -18.26 14.74 11.10
N TYR A 394 -18.28 13.43 11.36
CA TYR A 394 -17.80 12.44 10.41
C TYR A 394 -18.74 11.24 10.31
N ARG A 395 -18.89 10.68 9.11
CA ARG A 395 -19.68 9.47 8.84
C ARG A 395 -19.08 8.67 7.68
N TRP A 396 -19.25 7.36 7.77
CA TRP A 396 -18.95 6.42 6.69
C TRP A 396 -20.22 5.65 6.32
N THR A 397 -20.50 5.52 5.04
CA THR A 397 -21.75 4.88 4.57
C THR A 397 -21.88 3.44 5.03
N LEU A 398 -20.77 2.68 5.17
CA LEU A 398 -20.81 1.30 5.67
C LEU A 398 -21.22 1.15 7.15
N GLU A 399 -21.29 2.22 7.90
CA GLU A 399 -21.86 2.19 9.26
C GLU A 399 -23.40 2.21 9.20
N ASP A 400 -23.96 2.88 8.20
CA ASP A 400 -25.41 3.08 8.05
C ASP A 400 -26.05 2.10 7.05
N TYR A 401 -25.26 1.44 6.19
CA TYR A 401 -25.76 0.55 5.12
C TYR A 401 -25.18 -0.87 5.26
N THR A 402 -26.00 -1.86 4.95
CA THR A 402 -25.60 -3.28 4.98
C THR A 402 -24.70 -3.71 3.83
N SER A 403 -24.63 -2.90 2.76
CA SER A 403 -23.76 -3.06 1.60
C SER A 403 -23.23 -1.69 1.17
N VAL A 404 -22.13 -1.65 0.39
CA VAL A 404 -21.60 -0.39 -0.15
C VAL A 404 -22.66 0.24 -1.08
N PRO A 405 -23.22 1.41 -0.73
CA PRO A 405 -24.16 2.11 -1.60
C PRO A 405 -23.43 2.79 -2.76
N TYR A 406 -24.17 3.31 -3.73
CA TYR A 406 -23.65 4.26 -4.71
C TYR A 406 -23.32 5.60 -4.05
N ASP A 407 -22.45 6.40 -4.69
CA ASP A 407 -21.99 7.68 -4.14
C ASP A 407 -23.11 8.71 -3.91
N GLU A 408 -24.29 8.49 -4.48
CA GLU A 408 -25.50 9.29 -4.22
C GLU A 408 -25.87 9.30 -2.74
N ALA A 409 -25.55 8.26 -1.97
CA ALA A 409 -25.81 8.20 -0.53
C ALA A 409 -25.13 9.35 0.25
N LEU A 410 -24.03 9.91 -0.25
CA LEU A 410 -23.36 11.07 0.36
C LEU A 410 -24.21 12.34 0.31
N LEU A 411 -25.19 12.44 -0.60
CA LEU A 411 -26.11 13.58 -0.65
C LEU A 411 -27.01 13.65 0.58
N ASP A 412 -27.37 12.52 1.18
CA ASP A 412 -28.19 12.51 2.37
C ASP A 412 -27.43 13.10 3.56
N TYR A 413 -26.14 12.79 3.66
CA TYR A 413 -25.27 13.40 4.67
C TYR A 413 -25.06 14.89 4.39
N LEU A 414 -24.84 15.26 3.14
CA LEU A 414 -24.69 16.66 2.74
C LEU A 414 -25.95 17.47 3.06
N LYS A 415 -27.15 16.91 2.83
CA LYS A 415 -28.44 17.52 3.17
C LYS A 415 -28.67 17.65 4.68
N SER A 416 -28.02 16.84 5.49
CA SER A 416 -28.13 16.87 6.95
C SER A 416 -27.28 17.96 7.62
N ILE A 417 -26.42 18.65 6.86
CA ILE A 417 -25.54 19.70 7.39
C ILE A 417 -26.37 20.91 7.84
N PRO A 418 -26.21 21.37 9.09
CA PRO A 418 -26.96 22.50 9.60
C PRO A 418 -26.55 23.80 8.91
N GLN A 419 -27.52 24.67 8.64
CA GLN A 419 -27.29 26.03 8.19
C GLN A 419 -26.92 26.89 9.39
N THR A 420 -25.63 27.16 9.55
CA THR A 420 -25.08 28.05 10.60
C THR A 420 -24.31 29.18 9.95
N ASP A 421 -24.04 30.24 10.73
CA ASP A 421 -23.21 31.36 10.29
C ASP A 421 -21.71 31.05 10.33
N SER A 422 -21.32 29.84 10.67
CA SER A 422 -19.92 29.41 10.70
C SER A 422 -19.38 29.14 9.30
N ASN A 423 -18.09 29.39 9.08
CA ASN A 423 -17.41 28.90 7.89
C ASN A 423 -17.32 27.37 7.97
N LYS A 424 -17.48 26.69 6.84
CA LYS A 424 -17.52 25.23 6.77
C LYS A 424 -16.47 24.68 5.81
N LEU A 425 -15.77 23.64 6.26
CA LEU A 425 -15.02 22.76 5.37
C LEU A 425 -15.76 21.41 5.31
N ILE A 426 -16.19 21.02 4.13
CA ILE A 426 -16.87 19.75 3.88
C ILE A 426 -15.97 18.90 2.99
N VAL A 427 -15.55 17.74 3.47
CA VAL A 427 -14.81 16.75 2.69
C VAL A 427 -15.75 15.59 2.34
N LEU A 428 -15.90 15.33 1.04
CA LEU A 428 -16.67 14.22 0.51
C LEU A 428 -15.72 13.24 -0.18
N HIS A 429 -15.66 12.00 0.30
CA HIS A 429 -14.78 10.97 -0.21
C HIS A 429 -15.59 9.90 -0.94
N LEU A 430 -15.52 9.93 -2.27
CA LEU A 430 -16.30 9.07 -3.15
C LEU A 430 -15.73 7.64 -3.20
N LYS A 431 -16.56 6.67 -3.57
CA LYS A 431 -16.15 5.36 -4.04
C LYS A 431 -15.71 5.43 -5.51
N GLY A 432 -16.23 6.36 -6.25
CA GLY A 432 -15.82 6.74 -7.60
C GLY A 432 -15.70 5.56 -8.57
N SER A 433 -14.57 5.51 -9.27
CA SER A 433 -14.27 4.46 -10.25
C SER A 433 -13.40 3.34 -9.67
N HIS A 434 -13.59 2.98 -8.38
CA HIS A 434 -12.89 1.84 -7.79
C HIS A 434 -13.21 0.54 -8.54
N VAL A 435 -12.22 -0.34 -8.72
CA VAL A 435 -12.38 -1.67 -9.34
C VAL A 435 -13.48 -2.44 -8.58
N VAL A 436 -14.24 -3.14 -9.16
CA VAL A 436 -15.03 -3.62 -10.22
C VAL A 436 -15.98 -2.53 -10.73
N PHE A 437 -15.68 -1.91 -11.83
CA PHE A 437 -16.27 -0.65 -12.26
C PHE A 437 -17.79 -0.69 -12.45
N ASN A 438 -18.33 -1.81 -12.96
CA ASN A 438 -19.77 -1.98 -13.16
C ASN A 438 -20.59 -2.07 -11.85
N GLU A 439 -19.94 -2.17 -10.70
CA GLU A 439 -20.59 -2.10 -9.39
C GLU A 439 -20.61 -0.66 -8.83
N ARG A 440 -20.13 0.33 -9.60
CA ARG A 440 -19.96 1.73 -9.13
C ARG A 440 -21.11 2.63 -9.58
N TYR A 441 -22.01 2.18 -10.42
CA TYR A 441 -23.14 2.95 -10.94
C TYR A 441 -24.39 2.08 -11.07
N PRO A 442 -25.61 2.67 -10.96
CA PRO A 442 -26.85 1.96 -11.16
C PRO A 442 -27.09 1.70 -12.67
N ALA A 443 -27.94 0.71 -12.99
CA ALA A 443 -28.12 0.19 -14.34
C ALA A 443 -28.53 1.26 -15.38
N GLU A 444 -29.24 2.31 -14.98
CA GLU A 444 -29.61 3.42 -15.87
C GLU A 444 -28.43 4.27 -16.36
N PHE A 445 -27.26 4.13 -15.73
CA PHE A 445 -26.01 4.77 -16.16
C PHE A 445 -25.15 3.88 -17.06
N GLU A 446 -25.58 2.67 -17.41
CA GLU A 446 -24.92 1.82 -18.39
C GLU A 446 -25.15 2.32 -19.82
N VAL A 447 -24.44 3.38 -20.22
CA VAL A 447 -24.50 3.98 -21.56
C VAL A 447 -23.76 3.13 -22.58
N TRP A 448 -22.59 2.62 -22.19
CA TRP A 448 -21.78 1.70 -23.00
C TRP A 448 -21.95 0.30 -22.46
N PRO A 449 -22.53 -0.64 -23.26
CA PRO A 449 -22.85 -2.01 -22.80
C PRO A 449 -21.62 -2.75 -22.28
N VAL A 450 -21.75 -3.36 -21.11
CA VAL A 450 -20.69 -4.12 -20.45
C VAL A 450 -20.85 -5.62 -20.77
N GLU A 451 -19.77 -6.28 -21.20
CA GLU A 451 -19.78 -7.72 -21.41
C GLU A 451 -19.97 -8.48 -20.10
N LYS A 452 -20.83 -9.51 -20.12
CA LYS A 452 -21.36 -10.20 -18.93
C LYS A 452 -20.32 -10.77 -17.94
N ASN A 453 -19.07 -10.90 -18.33
CA ASN A 453 -18.06 -11.57 -17.50
C ASN A 453 -16.98 -10.64 -16.91
N HIS A 454 -17.00 -9.35 -17.22
CA HIS A 454 -15.90 -8.46 -16.83
C HIS A 454 -16.46 -7.12 -16.35
N GLY A 455 -16.70 -6.98 -15.06
CA GLY A 455 -16.88 -5.68 -14.40
C GLY A 455 -15.65 -4.77 -14.51
N LEU A 456 -14.72 -5.15 -15.36
CA LEU A 456 -13.49 -4.50 -15.79
C LEU A 456 -13.63 -4.11 -17.26
N GLY A 457 -12.78 -3.19 -17.72
CA GLY A 457 -12.73 -2.74 -19.10
C GLY A 457 -13.34 -1.36 -19.31
N VAL A 458 -13.01 -0.79 -20.47
CA VAL A 458 -13.27 0.63 -20.81
C VAL A 458 -14.74 0.99 -20.69
N ASN A 459 -15.67 0.12 -21.12
CA ASN A 459 -17.10 0.45 -21.07
C ASN A 459 -17.61 0.62 -19.63
N ALA A 460 -17.25 -0.32 -18.75
CA ALA A 460 -17.63 -0.24 -17.34
C ALA A 460 -16.97 0.96 -16.64
N TYR A 461 -15.71 1.23 -16.98
CA TYR A 461 -14.98 2.37 -16.43
C TYR A 461 -15.58 3.70 -16.86
N ASP A 462 -15.83 3.89 -18.15
CA ASP A 462 -16.41 5.13 -18.67
C ASP A 462 -17.82 5.41 -18.12
N ASN A 463 -18.63 4.35 -17.94
CA ASN A 463 -19.91 4.47 -17.24
C ASN A 463 -19.74 4.94 -15.79
N SER A 464 -18.72 4.46 -15.08
CA SER A 464 -18.44 4.88 -13.70
C SER A 464 -17.96 6.35 -13.63
N ILE A 465 -17.14 6.80 -14.58
CA ILE A 465 -16.75 8.21 -14.71
C ILE A 465 -17.98 9.08 -14.99
N ARG A 466 -18.86 8.64 -15.90
CA ARG A 466 -20.10 9.37 -16.21
C ARG A 466 -21.04 9.49 -15.00
N TYR A 467 -21.12 8.44 -14.19
CA TYR A 467 -21.89 8.49 -12.96
C TYR A 467 -21.25 9.43 -11.93
N THR A 468 -19.93 9.44 -11.82
CA THR A 468 -19.21 10.38 -10.96
C THR A 468 -19.49 11.84 -11.37
N ASP A 469 -19.49 12.17 -12.66
CA ASP A 469 -19.86 13.50 -13.17
C ASP A 469 -21.27 13.91 -12.76
N TYR A 470 -22.22 12.96 -12.82
CA TYR A 470 -23.60 13.17 -12.35
C TYR A 470 -23.65 13.44 -10.83
N ILE A 471 -22.93 12.69 -10.01
CA ILE A 471 -22.85 12.91 -8.56
C ILE A 471 -22.26 14.30 -8.24
N LEU A 472 -21.20 14.69 -8.92
CA LEU A 472 -20.59 16.01 -8.79
C LEU A 472 -21.58 17.13 -9.12
N LYS A 473 -22.41 16.97 -10.16
CA LYS A 473 -23.51 17.88 -10.50
C LYS A 473 -24.52 18.01 -9.35
N LEU A 474 -24.91 16.89 -8.74
CA LEU A 474 -25.88 16.89 -7.63
C LEU A 474 -25.31 17.60 -6.39
N ILE A 475 -24.06 17.28 -6.01
CA ILE A 475 -23.34 17.92 -4.91
C ILE A 475 -23.27 19.43 -5.15
N PHE A 476 -22.82 19.85 -6.34
CA PHE A 476 -22.71 21.25 -6.72
C PHE A 476 -24.05 21.99 -6.62
N ASN A 477 -25.11 21.47 -7.24
CA ASN A 477 -26.42 22.12 -7.28
C ASN A 477 -27.00 22.31 -5.87
N TYR A 478 -26.95 21.26 -5.03
CA TYR A 478 -27.44 21.35 -3.66
C TYR A 478 -26.62 22.35 -2.85
N SER A 479 -25.30 22.25 -2.89
CA SER A 479 -24.42 23.10 -2.09
C SER A 479 -24.50 24.56 -2.48
N LYS A 480 -24.68 24.86 -3.78
CA LYS A 480 -24.88 26.22 -4.28
C LYS A 480 -26.21 26.79 -3.82
N SER A 481 -27.28 25.99 -3.78
CA SER A 481 -28.61 26.46 -3.41
C SER A 481 -28.83 26.58 -1.90
N ALA A 482 -28.18 25.71 -1.09
CA ALA A 482 -28.51 25.53 0.32
C ALA A 482 -27.36 25.87 1.30
N LEU A 483 -26.09 25.83 0.86
CA LEU A 483 -24.96 25.91 1.78
C LEU A 483 -24.03 27.10 1.56
N ASN A 484 -24.44 28.14 0.82
CA ASN A 484 -23.59 29.28 0.49
C ASN A 484 -22.20 28.87 -0.04
N LEU A 485 -22.18 28.02 -1.06
CA LEU A 485 -20.98 27.48 -1.66
C LEU A 485 -20.05 28.56 -2.22
N GLN A 486 -18.86 28.72 -1.65
CA GLN A 486 -17.84 29.62 -2.12
C GLN A 486 -16.84 28.95 -3.05
N SER A 487 -16.45 27.70 -2.74
CA SER A 487 -15.58 26.88 -3.57
C SER A 487 -15.94 25.41 -3.49
N MET A 488 -15.79 24.71 -4.62
CA MET A 488 -15.79 23.26 -4.70
C MET A 488 -14.56 22.82 -5.49
N VAL A 489 -13.69 22.04 -4.85
CA VAL A 489 -12.50 21.45 -5.45
C VAL A 489 -12.74 19.95 -5.61
N TYR A 490 -12.48 19.41 -6.77
CA TYR A 490 -12.46 17.97 -7.03
C TYR A 490 -11.09 17.55 -7.53
N PHE A 491 -10.57 16.48 -6.95
CA PHE A 491 -9.43 15.76 -7.49
C PHE A 491 -9.61 14.25 -7.27
N SER A 492 -8.96 13.42 -8.08
CA SER A 492 -8.87 11.99 -7.79
C SER A 492 -7.59 11.65 -7.03
N ASP A 493 -7.70 10.65 -6.17
CA ASP A 493 -6.56 10.17 -5.41
C ASP A 493 -5.46 9.60 -6.33
N HIS A 494 -5.80 8.70 -7.24
CA HIS A 494 -4.93 8.16 -8.29
C HIS A 494 -5.76 7.84 -9.54
N GLY A 495 -5.06 7.57 -10.65
CA GLY A 495 -5.65 7.02 -11.86
C GLY A 495 -5.69 5.48 -11.82
N THR A 496 -6.07 4.88 -12.94
CA THR A 496 -6.04 3.43 -13.10
C THR A 496 -5.69 3.06 -14.53
N ASP A 497 -4.93 2.01 -14.70
CA ASP A 497 -4.72 1.34 -15.99
C ASP A 497 -5.90 0.36 -16.18
N ILE A 498 -6.73 0.62 -17.19
CA ILE A 498 -7.98 -0.11 -17.43
C ILE A 498 -7.71 -1.41 -18.17
N GLU A 499 -6.67 -1.45 -19.00
CA GLU A 499 -6.33 -2.59 -19.84
C GLU A 499 -5.63 -3.70 -19.06
N VAL A 500 -5.03 -3.36 -17.93
CA VAL A 500 -4.25 -4.28 -17.10
C VAL A 500 -4.91 -4.43 -15.74
N LYS A 501 -4.91 -5.65 -15.18
CA LYS A 501 -5.34 -5.88 -13.78
C LYS A 501 -4.66 -4.86 -12.86
N ARG A 502 -5.44 -4.16 -12.03
CA ARG A 502 -4.96 -3.13 -11.08
C ARG A 502 -3.70 -3.61 -10.36
N LYS A 503 -2.64 -2.82 -10.45
CA LYS A 503 -1.36 -3.08 -9.78
C LYS A 503 -1.21 -2.14 -8.59
N PRO A 504 -0.78 -2.62 -7.43
CA PRO A 504 -0.60 -1.78 -6.24
C PRO A 504 0.71 -0.97 -6.27
N TYR A 505 1.27 -0.72 -7.45
CA TYR A 505 2.51 0.01 -7.67
C TYR A 505 2.47 0.78 -8.99
N PHE A 506 3.29 1.80 -9.10
CA PHE A 506 3.43 2.59 -10.33
C PHE A 506 3.81 1.71 -11.53
N ASN A 507 2.97 1.74 -12.56
CA ASN A 507 3.10 0.93 -13.79
C ASN A 507 3.03 1.75 -15.07
N GLY A 508 3.01 3.06 -14.96
CA GLY A 508 2.88 4.00 -16.05
C GLY A 508 2.11 5.24 -15.61
N PHE A 509 2.18 6.27 -16.41
CA PHE A 509 1.57 7.55 -16.07
C PHE A 509 0.04 7.51 -16.05
N ASP A 510 -0.60 6.58 -16.78
CA ASP A 510 -2.06 6.35 -16.72
C ASP A 510 -2.57 6.08 -15.30
N THR A 511 -1.71 5.55 -14.42
CA THR A 511 -2.06 5.29 -13.03
C THR A 511 -1.96 6.53 -12.13
N VAL A 512 -1.41 7.62 -12.64
CA VAL A 512 -1.15 8.86 -11.87
C VAL A 512 -1.63 10.14 -12.53
N ARG A 513 -2.07 10.13 -13.80
CA ARG A 513 -2.77 11.27 -14.41
C ARG A 513 -4.17 11.36 -13.83
N VAL A 514 -4.45 12.41 -13.08
CA VAL A 514 -5.69 12.56 -12.32
C VAL A 514 -6.36 13.90 -12.62
N PRO A 515 -7.69 13.97 -12.58
CA PRO A 515 -8.41 15.22 -12.80
C PRO A 515 -8.25 16.19 -11.63
N LEU A 516 -8.22 17.48 -11.93
CA LEU A 516 -8.43 18.60 -11.02
C LEU A 516 -9.38 19.60 -11.65
N PHE A 517 -10.40 19.99 -10.92
CA PHE A 517 -11.17 21.18 -11.26
C PHE A 517 -11.59 21.98 -10.01
N ILE A 518 -11.80 23.28 -10.18
CA ILE A 518 -12.13 24.20 -9.11
C ILE A 518 -13.30 25.10 -9.55
N TYR A 519 -14.40 25.04 -8.78
CA TYR A 519 -15.45 26.05 -8.81
C TYR A 519 -15.17 27.12 -7.78
N LEU A 520 -15.35 28.38 -8.16
CA LEU A 520 -15.37 29.55 -7.27
C LEU A 520 -16.64 30.36 -7.52
N SER A 521 -17.33 30.78 -6.44
CA SER A 521 -18.52 31.63 -6.57
C SER A 521 -18.17 33.01 -7.14
N ASP A 522 -19.13 33.70 -7.76
CA ASP A 522 -18.89 35.05 -8.26
C ASP A 522 -18.54 36.02 -7.12
N GLU A 523 -19.14 35.84 -5.94
CA GLU A 523 -18.79 36.57 -4.74
C GLU A 523 -17.33 36.32 -4.33
N TYR A 524 -16.87 35.07 -4.34
CA TYR A 524 -15.49 34.72 -4.06
C TYR A 524 -14.51 35.34 -5.06
N LYS A 525 -14.80 35.23 -6.36
CA LYS A 525 -13.97 35.80 -7.45
C LYS A 525 -13.80 37.32 -7.32
N MET A 526 -14.88 38.05 -6.94
CA MET A 526 -14.81 39.50 -6.72
C MET A 526 -13.97 39.83 -5.47
N ARG A 527 -14.14 39.07 -4.40
CA ARG A 527 -13.52 39.37 -3.10
C ARG A 527 -12.06 39.00 -3.05
N TYR A 528 -11.72 37.85 -3.64
CA TYR A 528 -10.36 37.28 -3.69
C TYR A 528 -9.86 37.19 -5.13
N SER A 529 -9.93 38.34 -5.82
CA SER A 529 -9.66 38.42 -7.26
C SER A 529 -8.22 38.02 -7.64
N GLU A 530 -7.27 38.22 -6.76
CA GLU A 530 -5.88 37.77 -6.98
C GLU A 530 -5.78 36.26 -6.99
N THR A 531 -6.35 35.56 -6.01
CA THR A 531 -6.42 34.07 -5.97
C THR A 531 -7.08 33.52 -7.24
N TYR A 532 -8.22 34.12 -7.67
CA TYR A 532 -8.89 33.70 -8.90
C TYR A 532 -8.03 33.95 -10.15
N LYS A 533 -7.36 35.10 -10.24
CA LYS A 533 -6.47 35.44 -11.35
C LYS A 533 -5.30 34.47 -11.46
N ASN A 534 -4.66 34.14 -10.33
CA ASN A 534 -3.54 33.21 -10.31
C ASN A 534 -4.00 31.81 -10.73
N LEU A 535 -5.07 31.27 -10.17
CA LEU A 535 -5.64 29.99 -10.56
C LEU A 535 -6.00 29.92 -12.05
N LYS A 536 -6.55 31.02 -12.60
CA LYS A 536 -6.86 31.11 -14.03
C LYS A 536 -5.61 31.11 -14.91
N GLN A 537 -4.50 31.69 -14.44
CA GLN A 537 -3.21 31.68 -15.12
C GLN A 537 -2.53 30.31 -15.05
N HIS A 538 -2.77 29.55 -13.96
CA HIS A 538 -2.15 28.26 -13.72
C HIS A 538 -2.89 27.08 -14.36
N LYS A 539 -3.88 27.30 -15.24
CA LYS A 539 -4.64 26.22 -15.89
C LYS A 539 -3.77 25.15 -16.56
N ASP A 540 -2.66 25.60 -17.17
CA ASP A 540 -1.72 24.75 -17.88
C ASP A 540 -0.43 24.49 -17.08
N TYR A 541 -0.41 24.82 -15.78
CA TYR A 541 0.70 24.51 -14.91
C TYR A 541 0.57 23.09 -14.37
N TYR A 542 1.71 22.53 -14.04
CA TYR A 542 1.80 21.20 -13.46
C TYR A 542 1.62 21.26 -11.94
N ILE A 543 0.90 20.29 -11.38
CA ILE A 543 0.69 20.12 -9.95
C ILE A 543 0.59 18.63 -9.61
N THR A 544 1.00 18.28 -8.40
CA THR A 544 0.79 16.94 -7.83
C THR A 544 -0.16 17.00 -6.65
N ASN A 545 -0.93 15.94 -6.41
CA ASN A 545 -2.00 15.95 -5.40
C ASN A 545 -1.49 16.06 -3.95
N ASP A 546 -0.23 15.83 -3.69
CA ASP A 546 0.40 16.13 -2.39
C ASP A 546 0.56 17.64 -2.10
N LEU A 547 0.21 18.52 -3.05
CA LEU A 547 0.11 19.96 -2.86
C LEU A 547 -1.35 20.44 -2.66
N ILE A 548 -2.33 19.53 -2.58
CA ILE A 548 -3.75 19.87 -2.33
C ILE A 548 -3.96 20.54 -0.98
N PHE A 549 -3.19 20.15 0.04
CA PHE A 549 -3.23 20.82 1.34
C PHE A 549 -2.98 22.33 1.17
N ASN A 550 -1.91 22.73 0.50
CA ASN A 550 -1.54 24.13 0.27
C ASN A 550 -2.58 24.85 -0.62
N LEU A 551 -3.04 24.20 -1.70
CA LEU A 551 -4.10 24.71 -2.56
C LEU A 551 -5.38 25.03 -1.77
N MET A 552 -5.82 24.12 -0.91
CA MET A 552 -7.02 24.31 -0.12
C MET A 552 -6.87 25.40 0.94
N LEU A 553 -5.71 25.50 1.60
CA LEU A 553 -5.42 26.61 2.52
C LEU A 553 -5.50 27.95 1.77
N GLY A 554 -4.89 28.03 0.59
CA GLY A 554 -4.97 29.23 -0.24
C GLY A 554 -6.39 29.60 -0.66
N ILE A 555 -7.23 28.62 -1.02
CA ILE A 555 -8.66 28.83 -1.34
C ILE A 555 -9.44 29.24 -0.08
N MET A 556 -9.23 28.62 1.06
CA MET A 556 -9.88 28.99 2.33
C MET A 556 -9.31 30.28 2.94
N GLN A 557 -8.33 30.92 2.28
CA GLN A 557 -7.61 32.10 2.78
C GLN A 557 -7.02 31.89 4.17
N ILE A 558 -6.48 30.70 4.42
CA ILE A 558 -5.79 30.32 5.66
C ILE A 558 -4.27 30.48 5.45
N LYS A 559 -3.62 31.17 6.36
CA LYS A 559 -2.17 31.24 6.46
C LYS A 559 -1.69 30.29 7.56
N CYS A 560 -0.64 29.56 7.30
CA CYS A 560 0.02 28.68 8.25
C CYS A 560 1.54 28.75 8.06
N ASP A 561 2.27 28.83 9.16
CA ASP A 561 3.75 28.92 9.12
C ASP A 561 4.42 27.68 8.46
N SER A 562 3.71 26.53 8.43
CA SER A 562 4.19 25.29 7.78
C SER A 562 3.77 25.12 6.33
N ALA A 563 3.10 26.11 5.73
CA ALA A 563 2.63 26.09 4.36
C ALA A 563 3.31 27.22 3.56
N PRO A 564 4.47 26.95 2.93
CA PRO A 564 5.20 27.96 2.18
C PRO A 564 4.40 28.40 0.94
N PHE A 565 4.54 29.66 0.56
CA PHE A 565 3.83 30.24 -0.59
C PHE A 565 4.24 29.59 -1.92
N GLU A 566 5.46 29.10 -2.00
CA GLU A 566 6.01 28.43 -3.17
C GLU A 566 5.29 27.12 -3.48
N ASP A 567 4.68 26.48 -2.47
CA ASP A 567 3.89 25.25 -2.61
C ASP A 567 2.40 25.52 -2.86
N ASP A 568 1.96 26.80 -2.76
CA ASP A 568 0.56 27.18 -2.87
C ASP A 568 0.18 27.54 -4.32
N PHE A 569 -0.56 26.66 -4.97
CA PHE A 569 -1.01 26.81 -6.35
C PHE A 569 -1.93 28.03 -6.56
N THR A 570 -2.46 28.65 -5.50
CA THR A 570 -3.23 29.89 -5.56
C THR A 570 -2.37 31.15 -5.61
N LYS A 571 -1.05 31.01 -5.43
CA LYS A 571 -0.10 32.13 -5.35
C LYS A 571 0.69 32.29 -6.64
N LYS A 572 1.07 33.52 -6.91
CA LYS A 572 1.97 33.86 -8.03
C LYS A 572 3.35 33.25 -7.85
N GLU A 573 3.74 33.03 -6.61
CA GLU A 573 5.03 32.49 -6.18
C GLU A 573 5.17 30.97 -6.38
N TYR A 574 4.14 30.28 -6.86
CA TYR A 574 4.20 28.85 -7.15
C TYR A 574 5.33 28.54 -8.13
N ILE A 575 6.26 27.66 -7.72
CA ILE A 575 7.54 27.50 -8.42
C ILE A 575 7.66 26.19 -9.20
N TYR A 576 6.75 25.24 -9.02
CA TYR A 576 6.90 23.92 -9.61
C TYR A 576 6.63 23.88 -11.11
N THR A 577 7.45 23.09 -11.79
CA THR A 577 7.36 22.81 -13.23
C THR A 577 7.29 21.31 -13.47
N LYS A 578 7.04 20.88 -14.71
CA LYS A 578 7.08 19.46 -15.10
C LYS A 578 8.38 18.78 -14.69
N GLU A 579 9.52 19.48 -14.80
CA GLU A 579 10.86 18.96 -14.51
C GLU A 579 11.11 18.81 -13.00
N SER A 580 10.54 19.69 -12.18
CA SER A 580 10.76 19.69 -10.73
C SER A 580 9.80 18.77 -9.98
N LEU A 581 8.59 18.55 -10.55
CA LEU A 581 7.58 17.69 -9.94
C LEU A 581 7.86 16.20 -10.14
N LYS A 582 7.42 15.41 -9.18
CA LYS A 582 7.64 13.97 -9.14
C LYS A 582 6.37 13.22 -8.75
N THR A 583 6.32 11.95 -9.13
CA THR A 583 5.35 10.96 -8.69
C THR A 583 6.04 9.74 -8.09
N ASN A 584 5.28 8.70 -7.75
CA ASN A 584 5.79 7.46 -7.17
C ASN A 584 6.63 7.71 -5.91
N LEU A 585 6.14 8.59 -5.01
CA LEU A 585 6.81 9.01 -3.78
C LEU A 585 8.21 9.60 -4.05
N GLY A 586 8.30 10.51 -5.01
CA GLY A 586 9.51 11.23 -5.35
C GLY A 586 10.52 10.47 -6.21
N LYS A 587 10.16 9.28 -6.73
CA LYS A 587 11.09 8.40 -7.46
C LYS A 587 11.06 8.57 -8.97
N VAL A 588 9.98 9.12 -9.54
CA VAL A 588 9.77 9.28 -10.99
C VAL A 588 9.51 10.75 -11.27
N SER A 589 10.25 11.34 -12.19
CA SER A 589 10.04 12.72 -12.63
C SER A 589 8.84 12.80 -13.57
N LEU A 590 8.04 13.87 -13.49
CA LEU A 590 6.97 14.07 -14.45
C LEU A 590 7.50 14.34 -15.87
N SER A 591 8.74 14.78 -16.03
CA SER A 591 9.39 14.92 -17.33
C SER A 591 9.55 13.58 -18.09
N GLU A 592 9.42 12.44 -17.40
CA GLU A 592 9.43 11.11 -18.01
C GLU A 592 8.08 10.77 -18.69
N ASP A 593 7.03 11.55 -18.45
CA ASP A 593 5.76 11.45 -19.16
C ASP A 593 5.87 12.15 -20.53
N ILE A 594 6.12 11.36 -21.58
CA ILE A 594 6.33 11.88 -22.93
C ILE A 594 5.04 12.13 -23.69
N ASP A 595 3.91 11.64 -23.20
CA ASP A 595 2.61 11.73 -23.86
C ASP A 595 1.82 12.98 -23.45
N HIS A 596 2.27 13.70 -22.42
CA HIS A 596 1.62 14.91 -21.89
C HIS A 596 2.59 16.05 -21.59
#